data_d950620d6cdee043cebb33f22eb4e6e0
#
_entry.id   d950620d6cdee043cebb33f22eb4e6e0
#
_cell.length_a   1.000
_cell.length_b   1.000
_cell.length_c   1.000
_cell.angle_alpha   90.00
_cell.angle_beta   90.00
_cell.angle_gamma   90.00
#
_symmetry.space_group_name_H-M   'P 1'
#
loop_
_entity.id
_entity.type
_entity.pdbx_description
1 polymer ?
#
loop_
_entity_poly.entity_id
_entity_poly.type
_entity_poly.pdbx_seq_one_letter_code
_entity_poly.pdbx_strand_id
1 'polypeptide(L)'
;FTADPTVGGRYSALTAFGLVPSGLAGVDLDALLDEAEAASLPLAVDTPDNPGLRLGAAIAGTSPLRDKLVIVADGTHIVGLGDWIEQLIAESTGKEGRGILPVVVERGAPEVT
;
A
#
# COMPACT_ATOMS: atom_id res chain seq x y z
N PHE A 1 -19.06 -13.19 -11.55
CA PHE A 1 -18.78 -12.39 -10.35
C PHE A 1 -18.95 -10.91 -10.68
N THR A 2 -19.65 -10.19 -9.82
CA THR A 2 -19.79 -8.73 -9.92
C THR A 2 -19.11 -8.09 -8.72
N ALA A 3 -18.47 -6.94 -8.92
CA ALA A 3 -17.84 -6.16 -7.86
C ALA A 3 -18.48 -4.76 -7.82
N ASP A 4 -18.31 -4.08 -6.70
CA ASP A 4 -18.82 -2.72 -6.51
C ASP A 4 -18.08 -1.75 -7.45
N PRO A 5 -18.77 -1.12 -8.44
CA PRO A 5 -18.14 -0.23 -9.40
C PRO A 5 -17.72 1.11 -8.78
N THR A 6 -18.11 1.40 -7.55
CA THR A 6 -17.74 2.64 -6.85
C THR A 6 -16.39 2.56 -6.15
N VAL A 7 -15.82 1.36 -5.99
CA VAL A 7 -14.51 1.15 -5.40
C VAL A 7 -13.41 1.38 -6.45
N GLY A 8 -12.56 2.37 -6.21
CA GLY A 8 -11.40 2.63 -7.07
C GLY A 8 -10.37 1.49 -7.03
N GLY A 9 -9.66 1.28 -8.15
CA GLY A 9 -8.73 0.16 -8.33
C GLY A 9 -7.72 -0.01 -7.19
N ARG A 10 -7.13 1.08 -6.71
CA ARG A 10 -6.13 1.06 -5.62
C ARG A 10 -6.68 0.58 -4.26
N TYR A 11 -7.99 0.56 -4.08
CA TYR A 11 -8.66 0.08 -2.85
C TYR A 11 -9.35 -1.27 -3.04
N SER A 12 -9.18 -1.93 -4.18
CA SER A 12 -10.00 -3.07 -4.57
C SER A 12 -9.39 -4.44 -4.21
N ALA A 13 -8.21 -4.50 -3.60
CA ALA A 13 -7.48 -5.75 -3.33
C ALA A 13 -8.30 -6.77 -2.53
N LEU A 14 -9.05 -6.33 -1.52
CA LEU A 14 -9.92 -7.17 -0.69
C LEU A 14 -11.39 -7.18 -1.15
N THR A 15 -11.66 -6.76 -2.38
CA THR A 15 -12.96 -6.89 -3.03
C THR A 15 -12.96 -8.04 -4.02
N ALA A 16 -14.09 -8.31 -4.68
CA ALA A 16 -14.16 -9.31 -5.73
C ALA A 16 -13.14 -9.09 -6.87
N PHE A 17 -12.70 -7.85 -7.12
CA PHE A 17 -11.65 -7.54 -8.10
C PHE A 17 -10.30 -8.17 -7.76
N GLY A 18 -9.91 -8.15 -6.49
CA GLY A 18 -8.66 -8.75 -6.04
C GLY A 18 -8.83 -10.22 -5.64
N LEU A 19 -9.90 -10.56 -4.90
CA LEU A 19 -10.09 -11.89 -4.34
C LEU A 19 -10.34 -12.97 -5.40
N VAL A 20 -11.14 -12.68 -6.43
CA VAL A 20 -11.43 -13.67 -7.48
C VAL A 20 -10.17 -14.10 -8.23
N PRO A 21 -9.36 -13.19 -8.80
CA PRO A 21 -8.12 -13.61 -9.46
C PRO A 21 -7.12 -14.23 -8.50
N SER A 22 -7.03 -13.79 -7.24
CA SER A 22 -6.14 -14.38 -6.24
C SER A 22 -6.53 -15.81 -5.92
N GLY A 23 -7.81 -16.09 -5.73
CA GLY A 23 -8.31 -17.45 -5.51
C GLY A 23 -8.09 -18.36 -6.73
N LEU A 24 -8.28 -17.84 -7.95
CA LEU A 24 -7.97 -18.57 -9.17
C LEU A 24 -6.46 -18.86 -9.33
N ALA A 25 -5.62 -18.01 -8.79
CA ALA A 25 -4.17 -18.23 -8.72
C ALA A 25 -3.74 -19.17 -7.58
N GLY A 26 -4.67 -19.66 -6.75
CA GLY A 26 -4.42 -20.62 -5.69
C GLY A 26 -4.07 -20.00 -4.34
N VAL A 27 -4.35 -18.72 -4.13
CA VAL A 27 -4.20 -18.09 -2.81
C VAL A 27 -5.26 -18.63 -1.85
N ASP A 28 -4.86 -18.94 -0.63
CA ASP A 28 -5.77 -19.25 0.47
C ASP A 28 -6.50 -17.97 0.89
N LEU A 29 -7.74 -17.82 0.42
CA LEU A 29 -8.53 -16.61 0.65
C LEU A 29 -9.02 -16.51 2.08
N ASP A 30 -9.26 -17.63 2.77
CA ASP A 30 -9.70 -17.62 4.16
C ASP A 30 -8.56 -17.10 5.04
N ALA A 31 -7.35 -17.63 4.88
CA ALA A 31 -6.18 -17.13 5.58
C ALA A 31 -5.90 -15.64 5.29
N LEU A 32 -5.99 -15.23 4.02
CA LEU A 32 -5.80 -13.83 3.62
C LEU A 32 -6.80 -12.88 4.30
N LEU A 33 -8.07 -13.28 4.36
CA LEU A 33 -9.13 -12.46 4.95
C LEU A 33 -9.03 -12.43 6.48
N ASP A 34 -8.69 -13.53 7.12
CA ASP A 34 -8.47 -13.60 8.57
C ASP A 34 -7.30 -12.67 8.98
N GLU A 35 -6.19 -12.69 8.24
CA GLU A 35 -5.06 -11.78 8.47
C GLU A 35 -5.43 -10.32 8.24
N ALA A 36 -6.21 -10.03 7.18
CA ALA A 36 -6.68 -8.68 6.89
C ALA A 36 -7.63 -8.16 7.99
N GLU A 37 -8.54 -9.00 8.49
CA GLU A 37 -9.42 -8.65 9.62
C GLU A 37 -8.59 -8.35 10.87
N ALA A 38 -7.66 -9.22 11.22
CA ALA A 38 -6.77 -9.01 12.37
C ALA A 38 -5.96 -7.70 12.25
N ALA A 39 -5.46 -7.39 11.06
CA ALA A 39 -4.74 -6.14 10.80
C ALA A 39 -5.65 -4.89 10.87
N SER A 40 -6.93 -5.03 10.57
CA SER A 40 -7.88 -3.92 10.61
C SER A 40 -8.14 -3.38 12.02
N LEU A 41 -8.05 -4.23 13.03
CA LEU A 41 -8.34 -3.87 14.42
C LEU A 41 -7.44 -2.74 14.95
N PRO A 42 -6.10 -2.84 14.90
CA PRO A 42 -5.24 -1.76 15.34
C PRO A 42 -5.31 -0.52 14.44
N LEU A 43 -5.69 -0.69 13.16
CA LEU A 43 -5.87 0.42 12.21
C LEU A 43 -7.15 1.22 12.47
N ALA A 44 -8.15 0.64 13.13
CA ALA A 44 -9.41 1.29 13.44
C ALA A 44 -9.37 2.14 14.73
N VAL A 45 -8.29 2.05 15.51
CA VAL A 45 -8.20 2.72 16.81
C VAL A 45 -7.61 4.13 16.64
N ASP A 46 -8.28 5.13 17.22
CA ASP A 46 -7.82 6.53 17.21
C ASP A 46 -6.84 6.79 18.38
N THR A 47 -5.61 6.31 18.18
CA THR A 47 -4.51 6.48 19.14
C THR A 47 -3.19 6.78 18.42
N PRO A 48 -2.21 7.40 19.10
CA PRO A 48 -0.86 7.60 18.55
C PRO A 48 -0.13 6.31 18.16
N ASP A 49 -0.54 5.18 18.70
CA ASP A 49 0.05 3.87 18.40
C ASP A 49 -0.56 3.20 17.17
N ASN A 50 -1.58 3.80 16.56
CA ASN A 50 -2.16 3.30 15.32
C ASN A 50 -1.08 3.23 14.22
N PRO A 51 -0.78 2.04 13.67
CA PRO A 51 0.32 1.88 12.71
C PRO A 51 0.09 2.64 11.40
N GLY A 52 -1.17 2.81 10.98
CA GLY A 52 -1.53 3.59 9.79
C GLY A 52 -1.27 5.09 10.00
N LEU A 53 -1.65 5.64 11.16
CA LEU A 53 -1.35 7.04 11.50
C LEU A 53 0.15 7.28 11.60
N ARG A 54 0.90 6.38 12.22
CA ARG A 54 2.35 6.47 12.32
C ARG A 54 3.04 6.44 10.95
N LEU A 55 2.60 5.53 10.07
CA LEU A 55 3.11 5.47 8.71
C LEU A 55 2.78 6.74 7.92
N GLY A 56 1.54 7.19 7.99
CA GLY A 56 1.11 8.44 7.34
C GLY A 56 1.91 9.65 7.84
N ALA A 57 2.14 9.74 9.14
CA ALA A 57 2.95 10.81 9.74
C ALA A 57 4.43 10.73 9.31
N ALA A 58 4.98 9.53 9.17
CA ALA A 58 6.35 9.34 8.69
C ALA A 58 6.50 9.78 7.22
N ILE A 59 5.50 9.52 6.40
CA ILE A 59 5.51 9.87 4.97
C ILE A 59 5.26 11.38 4.76
N ALA A 60 4.31 11.98 5.47
CA ALA A 60 3.81 13.32 5.19
C ALA A 60 3.99 14.33 6.35
N GLY A 61 4.49 13.90 7.50
CA GLY A 61 4.59 14.72 8.72
C GLY A 61 5.82 15.62 8.81
N THR A 62 6.55 15.86 7.73
CA THR A 62 7.77 16.70 7.74
C THR A 62 7.47 18.14 7.37
N SER A 63 8.22 19.08 7.99
CA SER A 63 8.17 20.49 7.62
C SER A 63 9.60 21.01 7.37
N PRO A 64 9.93 21.45 6.13
CA PRO A 64 9.07 21.42 4.94
C PRO A 64 8.73 19.99 4.51
N LEU A 65 7.61 19.83 3.79
CA LEU A 65 7.20 18.52 3.28
C LEU A 65 8.28 17.95 2.35
N ARG A 66 8.68 16.72 2.63
CA ARG A 66 9.51 15.93 1.72
C ARG A 66 8.59 15.26 0.70
N ASP A 67 8.65 15.74 -0.52
CA ASP A 67 7.74 15.33 -1.59
C ASP A 67 8.18 14.08 -2.37
N LYS A 68 9.22 13.40 -1.90
CA LYS A 68 9.74 12.16 -2.52
C LYS A 68 9.82 11.05 -1.48
N LEU A 69 9.31 9.88 -1.86
CA LEU A 69 9.34 8.66 -1.07
C LEU A 69 10.11 7.58 -1.83
N VAL A 70 11.27 7.17 -1.33
CA VAL A 70 12.02 6.07 -1.92
C VAL A 70 11.58 4.76 -1.24
N ILE A 71 11.21 3.77 -2.06
CA ILE A 71 10.79 2.45 -1.63
C ILE A 71 11.88 1.45 -2.02
N VAL A 72 12.51 0.87 -1.02
CA VAL A 72 13.58 -0.12 -1.18
C VAL A 72 13.11 -1.47 -0.66
N ALA A 73 13.18 -2.51 -1.50
CA ALA A 73 12.90 -3.87 -1.09
C ALA A 73 14.13 -4.47 -0.39
N ASP A 74 14.17 -4.39 0.94
CA ASP A 74 15.23 -4.96 1.76
C ASP A 74 14.72 -6.22 2.50
N GLY A 75 15.08 -7.38 1.98
CA GLY A 75 14.74 -8.67 2.59
C GLY A 75 13.28 -9.12 2.46
N THR A 76 12.40 -8.36 1.83
CA THR A 76 11.03 -8.82 1.55
C THR A 76 11.01 -9.87 0.44
N HIS A 77 10.16 -10.86 0.59
CA HIS A 77 9.86 -11.87 -0.45
C HIS A 77 8.61 -11.50 -1.27
N ILE A 78 7.95 -10.39 -0.94
CA ILE A 78 6.72 -9.96 -1.62
C ILE A 78 7.10 -9.24 -2.91
N VAL A 79 7.03 -9.97 -4.02
CA VAL A 79 7.29 -9.41 -5.36
C VAL A 79 6.19 -8.41 -5.73
N GLY A 80 6.59 -7.24 -6.26
CA GLY A 80 5.65 -6.20 -6.71
C GLY A 80 5.06 -5.33 -5.59
N LEU A 81 5.46 -5.52 -4.33
CA LEU A 81 4.98 -4.68 -3.23
C LEU A 81 5.34 -3.21 -3.43
N GLY A 82 6.56 -2.93 -3.91
CA GLY A 82 7.02 -1.57 -4.21
C GLY A 82 6.13 -0.90 -5.26
N ASP A 83 5.86 -1.60 -6.36
CA ASP A 83 5.04 -1.10 -7.47
C ASP A 83 3.60 -0.83 -7.04
N TRP A 84 3.05 -1.71 -6.19
CA TRP A 84 1.71 -1.50 -5.62
C TRP A 84 1.66 -0.28 -4.70
N ILE A 85 2.66 -0.09 -3.84
CA ILE A 85 2.78 1.09 -2.97
C ILE A 85 2.97 2.36 -3.81
N GLU A 86 3.76 2.30 -4.88
CA GLU A 86 3.95 3.42 -5.81
C GLU A 86 2.61 3.91 -6.37
N GLN A 87 1.81 3.01 -6.93
CA GLN A 87 0.48 3.34 -7.44
C GLN A 87 -0.41 3.93 -6.34
N LEU A 88 -0.45 3.27 -5.17
CA LEU A 88 -1.29 3.68 -4.05
C LEU A 88 -0.97 5.12 -3.59
N ILE A 89 0.30 5.44 -3.42
CA ILE A 89 0.76 6.76 -2.96
C ILE A 89 0.57 7.82 -4.06
N ALA A 90 0.98 7.53 -5.30
CA ALA A 90 0.87 8.47 -6.41
C ALA A 90 -0.59 8.87 -6.67
N GLU A 91 -1.48 7.89 -6.80
CA GLU A 91 -2.91 8.16 -7.06
C GLU A 91 -3.62 8.81 -5.87
N SER A 92 -3.22 8.50 -4.64
CA SER A 92 -3.88 9.05 -3.45
C SER A 92 -3.44 10.46 -3.13
N THR A 93 -2.17 10.81 -3.37
CA THR A 93 -1.61 12.11 -2.99
C THR A 93 -1.46 13.07 -4.15
N GLY A 94 -1.33 12.58 -5.40
CA GLY A 94 -1.09 13.38 -6.60
C GLY A 94 -2.32 14.15 -7.06
N LYS A 95 -2.60 15.28 -6.43
CA LYS A 95 -3.75 16.14 -6.72
C LYS A 95 -3.32 17.59 -6.87
N GLU A 96 -3.88 18.28 -7.86
CA GLU A 96 -3.75 19.76 -8.03
C GLU A 96 -2.28 20.25 -8.01
N GLY A 97 -1.38 19.49 -8.63
CA GLY A 97 0.03 19.86 -8.68
C GLY A 97 0.81 19.64 -7.37
N ARG A 98 0.21 18.93 -6.43
CA ARG A 98 0.82 18.53 -5.16
C ARG A 98 0.81 17.02 -5.01
N GLY A 99 1.61 16.51 -4.11
CA GLY A 99 1.64 15.10 -3.78
C GLY A 99 3.02 14.62 -3.37
N ILE A 100 3.10 13.33 -3.12
CA ILE A 100 4.36 12.64 -2.84
C ILE A 100 4.70 11.82 -4.08
N LEU A 101 5.91 11.99 -4.59
CA LEU A 101 6.46 11.19 -5.69
C LEU A 101 7.09 9.92 -5.10
N PRO A 102 6.44 8.76 -5.23
CA PRO A 102 7.08 7.50 -4.89
C PRO A 102 8.11 7.11 -5.96
N VAL A 103 9.20 6.51 -5.54
CA VAL A 103 10.26 5.99 -6.39
C VAL A 103 10.61 4.59 -5.91
N VAL A 104 10.37 3.59 -6.74
CA VAL A 104 10.76 2.20 -6.44
C VAL A 104 12.20 1.99 -6.91
N VAL A 105 13.05 1.53 -6.00
CA VAL A 105 14.45 1.21 -6.31
C VAL A 105 14.56 -0.30 -6.48
N GLU A 106 15.03 -0.71 -7.66
CA GLU A 106 15.21 -2.10 -7.99
C GLU A 106 16.36 -2.73 -7.18
N ARG A 107 16.25 -4.04 -6.97
CA ARG A 107 17.29 -4.80 -6.27
C ARG A 107 18.61 -4.74 -7.05
N GLY A 108 19.67 -4.29 -6.39
CA GLY A 108 20.99 -4.13 -7.01
C GLY A 108 21.21 -2.81 -7.74
N ALA A 109 20.28 -1.88 -7.60
CA ALA A 109 20.49 -0.52 -8.07
C ALA A 109 21.68 0.12 -7.33
N PRO A 110 22.52 0.93 -8.04
CA PRO A 110 23.73 1.53 -7.45
C PRO A 110 23.44 2.45 -6.26
N GLU A 111 22.22 2.94 -6.14
CA GLU A 111 21.77 3.82 -5.07
C GLU A 111 21.64 3.10 -3.70
N VAL A 112 21.65 1.76 -3.70
CA VAL A 112 21.48 0.92 -2.49
C VAL A 112 22.67 -0.01 -2.23
N THR A 113 23.78 0.17 -2.93
CA THR A 113 25.02 -0.63 -2.78
C THR A 113 26.10 0.10 -1.97
#